data_9a7d98ea65ac818fcf23997f4b90c40d
#
_entry.id   9a7d98ea65ac818fcf23997f4b90c40d
#
_cell.length_a   1.000
_cell.length_b   1.000
_cell.length_c   1.000
_cell.angle_alpha   90.00
_cell.angle_beta   90.00
_cell.angle_gamma   90.00
#
_symmetry.space_group_name_H-M   'P 1'
#
loop_
_entity.id
_entity.type
_entity.pdbx_description
1 polymer ?
#
loop_
_entity_poly.entity_id
_entity_poly.type
_entity_poly.pdbx_seq_one_letter_code
_entity_poly.pdbx_strand_id
1 'polypeptide(L)'
;MGLSREELLDAKYWEDRYHGNEIGWDIGFPSTPLKGYIDQLTDKNLRILIPGAGNAYEAEYLFNQGFKNVSVIDLAPSALKNLKSRVPEFPDANLIEGDFFNHSGQYDLIIEQTFFCALHPELRTDYAQHMHTLLSSGGKLVGLLFDDALNTEHPPYGGSSEEYLKYFNPLFEVKYLERAHNSIKPRAGRELFMMLLKK
;
A
#
# COMPACT_ATOMS: atom_id res chain seq x y z
N MET A 1 3.80 29.00 2.93
CA MET A 1 4.96 28.15 2.58
C MET A 1 4.48 26.72 2.81
N GLY A 2 4.39 25.90 1.78
CA GLY A 2 4.03 24.48 1.96
C GLY A 2 5.14 23.75 2.73
N LEU A 3 4.78 22.66 3.41
CA LEU A 3 5.74 21.79 4.06
C LEU A 3 6.66 21.14 3.01
N SER A 4 7.92 20.87 3.37
CA SER A 4 8.81 20.07 2.54
C SER A 4 8.35 18.61 2.50
N ARG A 5 8.76 17.85 1.48
CA ARG A 5 8.45 16.41 1.44
C ARG A 5 8.95 15.67 2.70
N GLU A 6 10.10 16.05 3.23
CA GLU A 6 10.67 15.46 4.44
C GLU A 6 9.80 15.72 5.67
N GLU A 7 9.20 16.92 5.76
CA GLU A 7 8.25 17.26 6.83
C GLU A 7 6.90 16.53 6.68
N LEU A 8 6.54 16.14 5.45
CA LEU A 8 5.32 15.36 5.15
C LEU A 8 5.50 13.84 5.28
N LEU A 9 6.75 13.35 5.34
CA LEU A 9 7.14 11.95 5.41
C LEU A 9 8.07 11.73 6.61
N ASP A 10 7.55 11.83 7.83
CA ASP A 10 8.35 11.68 9.05
C ASP A 10 8.54 10.20 9.41
N ALA A 11 9.73 9.65 9.08
CA ALA A 11 10.10 8.29 9.44
C ALA A 11 10.08 8.08 10.97
N LYS A 12 10.46 9.09 11.74
CA LYS A 12 10.44 9.04 13.20
C LYS A 12 9.00 8.95 13.73
N TYR A 13 8.07 9.69 13.13
CA TYR A 13 6.65 9.62 13.48
C TYR A 13 6.11 8.19 13.36
N TRP A 14 6.43 7.49 12.26
CA TRP A 14 5.98 6.12 12.05
C TRP A 14 6.66 5.13 13.00
N GLU A 15 7.97 5.25 13.19
CA GLU A 15 8.73 4.38 14.11
C GLU A 15 8.26 4.54 15.56
N ASP A 16 8.03 5.77 16.02
CA ASP A 16 7.49 6.04 17.37
C ASP A 16 6.12 5.37 17.59
N ARG A 17 5.28 5.29 16.56
CA ARG A 17 4.00 4.56 16.63
C ARG A 17 4.16 3.07 16.88
N TYR A 18 5.16 2.43 16.27
CA TYR A 18 5.47 1.03 16.53
C TYR A 18 5.98 0.86 17.97
N HIS A 19 6.88 1.72 18.44
CA HIS A 19 7.39 1.68 19.80
C HIS A 19 6.30 1.93 20.86
N GLY A 20 5.37 2.84 20.57
CA GLY A 20 4.22 3.14 21.43
C GLY A 20 3.07 2.14 21.35
N ASN A 21 3.15 1.13 20.45
CA ASN A 21 2.04 0.23 20.12
C ASN A 21 0.77 0.97 19.68
N GLU A 22 0.95 2.12 19.00
CA GLU A 22 -0.13 2.97 18.48
C GLU A 22 -0.41 2.66 17.01
N ILE A 23 -0.55 1.39 16.68
CA ILE A 23 -0.70 0.84 15.32
C ILE A 23 -2.18 0.53 14.99
N GLY A 24 -3.06 1.49 15.17
CA GLY A 24 -4.50 1.34 14.94
C GLY A 24 -4.92 0.90 13.52
N TRP A 25 -4.02 0.97 12.54
CA TRP A 25 -4.22 0.44 11.20
C TRP A 25 -4.03 -1.08 11.10
N ASP A 26 -3.31 -1.67 12.06
CA ASP A 26 -3.01 -3.10 12.09
C ASP A 26 -4.26 -3.91 12.40
N ILE A 27 -4.57 -4.85 11.52
CA ILE A 27 -5.72 -5.75 11.68
C ILE A 27 -5.30 -7.18 12.05
N GLY A 28 -3.97 -7.45 12.13
CA GLY A 28 -3.42 -8.74 12.56
C GLY A 28 -3.45 -9.86 11.50
N PHE A 29 -3.92 -9.58 10.27
CA PHE A 29 -4.00 -10.55 9.16
C PHE A 29 -4.13 -9.82 7.82
N PRO A 30 -3.96 -10.51 6.67
CA PRO A 30 -4.17 -9.91 5.37
C PRO A 30 -5.60 -9.40 5.21
N SER A 31 -5.75 -8.20 4.67
CA SER A 31 -7.07 -7.63 4.37
C SER A 31 -7.90 -8.60 3.53
N THR A 32 -9.13 -8.85 3.94
CA THR A 32 -9.99 -9.85 3.29
C THR A 32 -10.24 -9.59 1.80
N PRO A 33 -10.43 -8.34 1.32
CA PRO A 33 -10.55 -8.07 -0.12
C PRO A 33 -9.26 -8.37 -0.88
N LEU A 34 -8.10 -7.97 -0.34
CA LEU A 34 -6.81 -8.23 -0.99
C LEU A 34 -6.44 -9.70 -0.96
N LYS A 35 -6.72 -10.40 0.15
CA LYS A 35 -6.56 -11.85 0.21
C LYS A 35 -7.38 -12.53 -0.89
N GLY A 36 -8.65 -12.15 -1.06
CA GLY A 36 -9.50 -12.70 -2.11
C GLY A 36 -8.99 -12.41 -3.53
N TYR A 37 -8.31 -11.28 -3.74
CA TYR A 37 -7.63 -10.99 -4.99
C TYR A 37 -6.37 -11.85 -5.18
N ILE A 38 -5.53 -11.95 -4.15
CA ILE A 38 -4.29 -12.75 -4.17
C ILE A 38 -4.58 -14.22 -4.46
N ASP A 39 -5.66 -14.77 -3.91
CA ASP A 39 -6.07 -16.17 -4.12
C ASP A 39 -6.37 -16.50 -5.60
N GLN A 40 -6.64 -15.50 -6.44
CA GLN A 40 -6.89 -15.66 -7.87
C GLN A 40 -5.61 -15.58 -8.72
N LEU A 41 -4.48 -15.19 -8.13
CA LEU A 41 -3.21 -15.04 -8.85
C LEU A 41 -2.57 -16.41 -9.06
N THR A 42 -2.31 -16.76 -10.31
CA THR A 42 -1.72 -18.05 -10.71
C THR A 42 -0.24 -17.99 -11.00
N ASP A 43 0.25 -16.86 -11.55
CA ASP A 43 1.67 -16.67 -11.85
C ASP A 43 2.44 -16.30 -10.59
N LYS A 44 3.22 -17.26 -10.08
CA LYS A 44 4.04 -17.10 -8.88
C LYS A 44 5.35 -16.34 -9.11
N ASN A 45 5.66 -15.97 -10.36
CA ASN A 45 6.86 -15.23 -10.72
C ASN A 45 6.62 -13.71 -10.83
N LEU A 46 5.39 -13.25 -10.64
CA LEU A 46 5.08 -11.81 -10.64
C LEU A 46 6.02 -11.06 -9.67
N ARG A 47 6.57 -9.95 -10.15
CA ARG A 47 7.31 -9.01 -9.31
C ARG A 47 6.28 -8.11 -8.62
N ILE A 48 6.18 -8.23 -7.31
CA ILE A 48 5.15 -7.58 -6.49
C ILE A 48 5.82 -6.60 -5.53
N LEU A 49 5.28 -5.38 -5.44
CA LEU A 49 5.67 -4.40 -4.43
C LEU A 49 4.49 -4.10 -3.50
N ILE A 50 4.79 -3.99 -2.21
CA ILE A 50 3.85 -3.49 -1.20
C ILE A 50 4.49 -2.29 -0.52
N PRO A 51 4.14 -1.05 -0.89
CA PRO A 51 4.66 0.15 -0.26
C PRO A 51 3.91 0.51 1.01
N GLY A 52 4.61 1.14 1.96
CA GLY A 52 4.04 1.45 3.27
C GLY A 52 3.49 0.19 3.93
N ALA A 53 4.31 -0.86 3.90
CA ALA A 53 3.84 -2.23 4.11
C ALA A 53 3.32 -2.49 5.52
N GLY A 54 3.63 -1.62 6.49
CA GLY A 54 3.25 -1.87 7.87
C GLY A 54 3.76 -3.21 8.35
N ASN A 55 2.94 -3.96 9.10
CA ASN A 55 3.30 -5.32 9.50
C ASN A 55 3.29 -6.34 8.34
N ALA A 56 2.94 -5.91 7.12
CA ALA A 56 3.12 -6.65 5.86
C ALA A 56 2.47 -8.05 5.82
N TYR A 57 1.27 -8.18 6.35
CA TYR A 57 0.55 -9.47 6.33
C TYR A 57 0.23 -9.95 4.91
N GLU A 58 0.00 -9.04 3.96
CA GLU A 58 -0.17 -9.38 2.55
C GLU A 58 1.12 -9.95 1.95
N ALA A 59 2.30 -9.43 2.33
CA ALA A 59 3.58 -9.95 1.88
C ALA A 59 3.85 -11.36 2.46
N GLU A 60 3.60 -11.54 3.75
CA GLU A 60 3.65 -12.84 4.41
C GLU A 60 2.73 -13.84 3.72
N TYR A 61 1.49 -13.44 3.44
CA TYR A 61 0.52 -14.29 2.76
C TYR A 61 0.98 -14.70 1.36
N LEU A 62 1.43 -13.74 0.54
CA LEU A 62 1.99 -13.99 -0.79
C LEU A 62 3.17 -14.95 -0.73
N PHE A 63 4.12 -14.71 0.17
CA PHE A 63 5.30 -15.56 0.33
C PHE A 63 4.90 -17.01 0.67
N ASN A 64 3.97 -17.19 1.62
CA ASN A 64 3.45 -18.50 2.00
C ASN A 64 2.64 -19.19 0.88
N GLN A 65 2.08 -18.42 -0.07
CA GLN A 65 1.46 -18.94 -1.29
C GLN A 65 2.47 -19.25 -2.41
N GLY A 66 3.77 -19.10 -2.16
CA GLY A 66 4.85 -19.45 -3.09
C GLY A 66 5.21 -18.36 -4.11
N PHE A 67 4.79 -17.11 -3.90
CA PHE A 67 5.29 -15.99 -4.69
C PHE A 67 6.73 -15.68 -4.27
N LYS A 68 7.64 -15.61 -5.27
CA LYS A 68 9.09 -15.53 -5.00
C LYS A 68 9.64 -14.11 -5.03
N ASN A 69 8.97 -13.21 -5.75
CA ASN A 69 9.47 -11.87 -6.04
C ASN A 69 8.58 -10.82 -5.38
N VAL A 70 8.38 -10.96 -4.07
CA VAL A 70 7.62 -10.00 -3.25
C VAL A 70 8.60 -9.08 -2.54
N SER A 71 8.48 -7.78 -2.76
CA SER A 71 9.25 -6.74 -2.08
C SER A 71 8.31 -5.88 -1.23
N VAL A 72 8.79 -5.44 -0.09
CA VAL A 72 8.12 -4.47 0.79
C VAL A 72 9.01 -3.27 0.99
N ILE A 73 8.43 -2.09 1.07
CA ILE A 73 9.14 -0.85 1.42
C ILE A 73 8.39 -0.11 2.51
N ASP A 74 9.11 0.29 3.54
CA ASP A 74 8.57 1.10 4.64
C ASP A 74 9.63 2.04 5.18
N LEU A 75 9.20 3.19 5.74
CA LEU A 75 10.05 4.14 6.44
C LEU A 75 10.44 3.64 7.83
N ALA A 76 9.57 2.83 8.45
CA ALA A 76 9.76 2.34 9.82
C ALA A 76 10.51 1.00 9.82
N PRO A 77 11.74 0.94 10.35
CA PRO A 77 12.49 -0.31 10.50
C PRO A 77 11.73 -1.38 11.27
N SER A 78 10.92 -0.98 12.26
CA SER A 78 10.11 -1.90 13.07
C SER A 78 9.09 -2.67 12.23
N ALA A 79 8.50 -2.06 11.20
CA ALA A 79 7.59 -2.72 10.27
C ALA A 79 8.26 -3.91 9.58
N LEU A 80 9.42 -3.67 8.98
CA LEU A 80 10.21 -4.68 8.27
C LEU A 80 10.71 -5.79 9.21
N LYS A 81 11.17 -5.41 10.40
CA LYS A 81 11.60 -6.34 11.44
C LYS A 81 10.46 -7.26 11.89
N ASN A 82 9.24 -6.75 12.00
CA ASN A 82 8.07 -7.53 12.37
C ASN A 82 7.75 -8.60 11.31
N LEU A 83 7.80 -8.26 10.02
CA LEU A 83 7.68 -9.25 8.95
C LEU A 83 8.78 -10.30 9.03
N LYS A 84 10.05 -9.88 9.14
CA LYS A 84 11.20 -10.81 9.23
C LYS A 84 11.12 -11.75 10.42
N SER A 85 10.60 -11.26 11.54
CA SER A 85 10.42 -12.08 12.75
C SER A 85 9.36 -13.17 12.58
N ARG A 86 8.29 -12.90 11.82
CA ARG A 86 7.23 -13.87 11.51
C ARG A 86 7.63 -14.82 10.38
N VAL A 87 8.41 -14.32 9.43
CA VAL A 87 8.85 -15.08 8.23
C VAL A 87 10.36 -14.97 8.11
N PRO A 88 11.15 -15.74 8.89
CA PRO A 88 12.61 -15.68 8.86
C PRO A 88 13.23 -15.96 7.49
N GLU A 89 12.56 -16.72 6.64
CA GLU A 89 12.98 -17.06 5.27
C GLU A 89 12.69 -15.93 4.26
N PHE A 90 11.95 -14.90 4.62
CA PHE A 90 11.69 -13.78 3.71
C PHE A 90 13.02 -13.11 3.32
N PRO A 91 13.30 -12.93 2.00
CA PRO A 91 14.61 -12.46 1.55
C PRO A 91 14.94 -11.05 2.08
N ASP A 92 16.11 -10.87 2.67
CA ASP A 92 16.53 -9.56 3.20
C ASP A 92 16.62 -8.49 2.11
N ALA A 93 17.02 -8.88 0.89
CA ALA A 93 17.07 -7.96 -0.25
C ALA A 93 15.71 -7.39 -0.66
N ASN A 94 14.61 -8.02 -0.21
CA ASN A 94 13.25 -7.61 -0.51
C ASN A 94 12.59 -6.82 0.65
N LEU A 95 13.32 -6.61 1.74
CA LEU A 95 12.95 -5.75 2.87
C LEU A 95 13.63 -4.39 2.68
N ILE A 96 12.93 -3.41 2.14
CA ILE A 96 13.51 -2.14 1.73
C ILE A 96 13.13 -1.09 2.78
N GLU A 97 14.13 -0.64 3.54
CA GLU A 97 13.97 0.52 4.43
C GLU A 97 14.22 1.79 3.62
N GLY A 98 13.24 2.69 3.57
CA GLY A 98 13.43 3.96 2.89
C GLY A 98 12.14 4.63 2.43
N ASP A 99 12.33 5.83 1.88
CA ASP A 99 11.26 6.60 1.28
C ASP A 99 10.78 5.98 -0.04
N PHE A 100 9.50 5.65 -0.08
CA PHE A 100 8.83 5.13 -1.27
C PHE A 100 9.08 6.00 -2.53
N PHE A 101 9.06 7.31 -2.40
CA PHE A 101 9.23 8.23 -3.54
C PHE A 101 10.65 8.26 -4.11
N ASN A 102 11.63 7.74 -3.38
CA ASN A 102 13.01 7.57 -3.84
C ASN A 102 13.29 6.16 -4.37
N HIS A 103 12.31 5.24 -4.22
CA HIS A 103 12.46 3.88 -4.68
C HIS A 103 12.44 3.78 -6.21
N SER A 104 13.20 2.84 -6.74
CA SER A 104 13.23 2.51 -8.16
C SER A 104 13.08 1.00 -8.38
N GLY A 105 12.42 0.64 -9.46
CA GLY A 105 12.19 -0.76 -9.79
C GLY A 105 11.13 -0.90 -10.88
N GLN A 106 10.86 -2.14 -11.28
CA GLN A 106 9.80 -2.46 -12.24
C GLN A 106 9.00 -3.64 -11.71
N TYR A 107 7.71 -3.43 -11.50
CA TYR A 107 6.80 -4.38 -10.88
C TYR A 107 5.63 -4.71 -11.80
N ASP A 108 5.17 -5.94 -11.73
CA ASP A 108 4.02 -6.42 -12.50
C ASP A 108 2.71 -6.17 -11.72
N LEU A 109 2.84 -6.08 -10.39
CA LEU A 109 1.75 -5.80 -9.47
C LEU A 109 2.25 -4.94 -8.31
N ILE A 110 1.51 -3.89 -7.98
CA ILE A 110 1.68 -3.15 -6.72
C ILE A 110 0.40 -3.34 -5.90
N ILE A 111 0.55 -3.69 -4.62
CA ILE A 111 -0.57 -3.88 -3.70
C ILE A 111 -0.58 -2.73 -2.70
N GLU A 112 -1.70 -2.01 -2.67
CA GLU A 112 -1.96 -0.88 -1.79
C GLU A 112 -2.83 -1.29 -0.62
N GLN A 113 -2.34 -1.08 0.60
CA GLN A 113 -3.11 -1.28 1.83
C GLN A 113 -2.78 -0.21 2.85
N THR A 114 -3.68 0.73 3.05
CA THR A 114 -3.59 1.81 4.06
C THR A 114 -2.36 2.72 3.95
N PHE A 115 -1.64 2.71 2.83
CA PHE A 115 -0.51 3.61 2.58
C PHE A 115 -0.97 4.95 2.00
N PHE A 116 -1.85 4.95 1.01
CA PHE A 116 -2.37 6.18 0.40
C PHE A 116 -3.03 7.11 1.44
N CYS A 117 -3.79 6.55 2.38
CA CYS A 117 -4.42 7.33 3.45
C CYS A 117 -3.42 7.78 4.54
N ALA A 118 -2.23 7.19 4.59
CA ALA A 118 -1.15 7.62 5.47
C ALA A 118 -0.37 8.82 4.92
N LEU A 119 -0.42 9.03 3.59
CA LEU A 119 0.26 10.14 2.93
C LEU A 119 -0.55 11.44 3.02
N HIS A 120 0.15 12.54 3.29
CA HIS A 120 -0.46 13.86 3.23
C HIS A 120 -1.11 14.10 1.85
N PRO A 121 -2.31 14.71 1.76
CA PRO A 121 -3.03 14.90 0.50
C PRO A 121 -2.23 15.61 -0.60
N GLU A 122 -1.30 16.49 -0.25
CA GLU A 122 -0.40 17.15 -1.21
C GLU A 122 0.51 16.16 -1.98
N LEU A 123 0.78 14.97 -1.42
CA LEU A 123 1.60 13.94 -2.05
C LEU A 123 0.81 13.01 -2.99
N ARG A 124 -0.51 13.11 -3.07
CA ARG A 124 -1.36 12.18 -3.83
C ARG A 124 -1.09 12.17 -5.33
N THR A 125 -0.77 13.35 -5.89
CA THR A 125 -0.38 13.45 -7.32
C THR A 125 0.96 12.75 -7.56
N ASP A 126 1.95 13.01 -6.70
CA ASP A 126 3.27 12.39 -6.80
C ASP A 126 3.18 10.87 -6.59
N TYR A 127 2.34 10.43 -5.64
CA TYR A 127 2.05 9.02 -5.42
C TYR A 127 1.53 8.35 -6.70
N ALA A 128 0.52 8.92 -7.35
CA ALA A 128 -0.05 8.33 -8.56
C ALA A 128 0.99 8.25 -9.70
N GLN A 129 1.79 9.30 -9.87
CA GLN A 129 2.88 9.33 -10.87
C GLN A 129 3.97 8.31 -10.54
N HIS A 130 4.34 8.19 -9.27
CA HIS A 130 5.39 7.27 -8.85
C HIS A 130 4.93 5.80 -8.98
N MET A 131 3.69 5.48 -8.59
CA MET A 131 3.09 4.16 -8.82
C MET A 131 3.10 3.80 -10.31
N HIS A 132 2.74 4.74 -11.17
CA HIS A 132 2.80 4.54 -12.61
C HIS A 132 4.23 4.28 -13.10
N THR A 133 5.22 5.00 -12.58
CA THR A 133 6.63 4.82 -12.95
C THR A 133 7.15 3.44 -12.56
N LEU A 134 6.79 2.96 -11.37
CA LEU A 134 7.23 1.66 -10.84
C LEU A 134 6.56 0.47 -11.51
N LEU A 135 5.42 0.63 -12.14
CA LEU A 135 4.75 -0.45 -12.84
C LEU A 135 5.38 -0.72 -14.21
N SER A 136 5.52 -1.98 -14.56
CA SER A 136 5.84 -2.44 -15.91
C SER A 136 4.68 -2.15 -16.87
N SER A 137 4.93 -2.21 -18.17
CA SER A 137 3.85 -2.13 -19.17
C SER A 137 2.80 -3.23 -18.91
N GLY A 138 1.54 -2.84 -18.81
CA GLY A 138 0.44 -3.74 -18.46
C GLY A 138 0.39 -4.15 -16.99
N GLY A 139 1.27 -3.59 -16.17
CA GLY A 139 1.27 -3.82 -14.71
C GLY A 139 0.05 -3.21 -14.03
N LYS A 140 -0.28 -3.70 -12.85
CA LYS A 140 -1.50 -3.35 -12.11
C LYS A 140 -1.19 -2.74 -10.75
N LEU A 141 -1.93 -1.69 -10.38
CA LEU A 141 -2.06 -1.23 -9.00
C LEU A 141 -3.41 -1.73 -8.47
N VAL A 142 -3.36 -2.53 -7.42
CA VAL A 142 -4.55 -3.11 -6.78
C VAL A 142 -4.52 -2.77 -5.30
N GLY A 143 -5.64 -2.32 -4.76
CA GLY A 143 -5.64 -1.91 -3.36
C GLY A 143 -6.98 -1.53 -2.80
N LEU A 144 -6.93 -0.99 -1.59
CA LEU A 144 -8.07 -0.47 -0.86
C LEU A 144 -7.85 1.00 -0.52
N LEU A 145 -8.83 1.83 -0.85
CA LEU A 145 -8.86 3.25 -0.49
C LEU A 145 -10.06 3.53 0.40
N PHE A 146 -9.93 4.41 1.37
CA PHE A 146 -11.08 4.86 2.16
C PHE A 146 -11.96 5.81 1.34
N ASP A 147 -13.26 5.50 1.28
CA ASP A 147 -14.31 6.37 0.75
C ASP A 147 -15.11 6.92 1.95
N ASP A 148 -14.44 7.79 2.69
CA ASP A 148 -14.93 8.31 3.97
C ASP A 148 -14.21 9.62 4.32
N ALA A 149 -14.93 10.51 5.00
CA ALA A 149 -14.38 11.73 5.57
C ALA A 149 -13.63 11.39 6.88
N LEU A 150 -12.36 11.10 6.76
CA LEU A 150 -11.46 10.86 7.89
C LEU A 150 -10.83 12.18 8.37
N ASN A 151 -9.61 12.10 8.93
CA ASN A 151 -8.91 13.28 9.42
C ASN A 151 -8.41 14.18 8.27
N THR A 152 -8.24 15.47 8.56
CA THR A 152 -7.68 16.47 7.64
C THR A 152 -6.31 16.97 8.07
N GLU A 153 -5.94 16.81 9.34
CA GLU A 153 -4.69 17.35 9.92
C GLU A 153 -3.64 16.27 10.19
N HIS A 154 -4.05 15.00 10.25
CA HIS A 154 -3.16 13.87 10.51
C HIS A 154 -3.69 12.59 9.85
N PRO A 155 -2.82 11.58 9.58
CA PRO A 155 -3.30 10.31 9.05
C PRO A 155 -4.19 9.54 10.07
N PRO A 156 -5.10 8.69 9.58
CA PRO A 156 -5.39 8.45 8.18
C PRO A 156 -6.22 9.57 7.56
N TYR A 157 -5.83 10.00 6.35
CA TYR A 157 -6.58 11.00 5.58
C TYR A 157 -7.69 10.35 4.77
N GLY A 158 -8.86 10.98 4.76
CA GLY A 158 -10.01 10.54 3.99
C GLY A 158 -9.95 10.91 2.51
N GLY A 159 -11.02 10.63 1.81
CA GLY A 159 -11.24 11.02 0.43
C GLY A 159 -12.47 10.35 -0.18
N SER A 160 -12.63 10.45 -1.50
CA SER A 160 -13.76 9.91 -2.22
C SER A 160 -13.36 9.33 -3.58
N SER A 161 -14.20 8.44 -4.12
CA SER A 161 -14.01 7.90 -5.46
C SER A 161 -13.86 9.00 -6.52
N GLU A 162 -14.65 10.06 -6.43
CA GLU A 162 -14.58 11.20 -7.37
C GLU A 162 -13.23 11.92 -7.29
N GLU A 163 -12.70 12.11 -6.09
CA GLU A 163 -11.38 12.71 -5.89
C GLU A 163 -10.30 11.81 -6.47
N TYR A 164 -10.32 10.53 -6.15
CA TYR A 164 -9.29 9.57 -6.57
C TYR A 164 -9.19 9.43 -8.09
N LEU A 165 -10.32 9.47 -8.79
CA LEU A 165 -10.34 9.46 -10.25
C LEU A 165 -9.57 10.65 -10.87
N LYS A 166 -9.46 11.79 -10.20
CA LYS A 166 -8.67 12.92 -10.68
C LYS A 166 -7.17 12.61 -10.73
N TYR A 167 -6.67 11.83 -9.78
CA TYR A 167 -5.27 11.42 -9.73
C TYR A 167 -4.97 10.25 -10.67
N PHE A 168 -5.87 9.28 -10.76
CA PHE A 168 -5.58 8.03 -11.46
C PHE A 168 -5.97 8.01 -12.93
N ASN A 169 -7.08 8.62 -13.32
CA ASN A 169 -7.53 8.61 -14.72
C ASN A 169 -6.50 9.12 -15.75
N PRO A 170 -5.65 10.12 -15.46
CA PRO A 170 -4.64 10.56 -16.43
C PRO A 170 -3.61 9.48 -16.76
N LEU A 171 -3.30 8.58 -15.82
CA LEU A 171 -2.18 7.65 -15.86
C LEU A 171 -2.61 6.20 -16.07
N PHE A 172 -3.81 5.84 -15.61
CA PHE A 172 -4.28 4.47 -15.54
C PHE A 172 -5.61 4.29 -16.28
N GLU A 173 -5.82 3.10 -16.78
CA GLU A 173 -7.16 2.60 -17.07
C GLU A 173 -7.76 2.05 -15.78
N VAL A 174 -8.84 2.67 -15.31
CA VAL A 174 -9.55 2.24 -14.10
C VAL A 174 -10.43 1.04 -14.46
N LYS A 175 -10.03 -0.16 -14.02
CA LYS A 175 -10.80 -1.39 -14.22
C LYS A 175 -11.89 -1.56 -13.17
N TYR A 176 -11.54 -1.27 -11.91
CA TYR A 176 -12.45 -1.27 -10.76
C TYR A 176 -12.11 -0.12 -9.83
N LEU A 177 -13.12 0.53 -9.33
CA LEU A 177 -13.07 1.47 -8.19
C LEU A 177 -14.46 1.44 -7.55
N GLU A 178 -14.74 0.40 -6.79
CA GLU A 178 -16.05 0.08 -6.28
C GLU A 178 -15.98 -0.29 -4.80
N ARG A 179 -17.11 -0.15 -4.11
CA ARG A 179 -17.21 -0.50 -2.68
C ARG A 179 -16.84 -1.96 -2.47
N ALA A 180 -15.83 -2.19 -1.60
CA ALA A 180 -15.44 -3.54 -1.22
C ALA A 180 -16.58 -4.22 -0.44
N HIS A 181 -17.00 -5.39 -0.90
CA HIS A 181 -18.15 -6.12 -0.32
C HIS A 181 -17.76 -7.01 0.86
N ASN A 182 -16.47 -7.28 1.03
CA ASN A 182 -15.92 -8.23 2.01
C ASN A 182 -14.88 -7.60 2.93
N SER A 183 -14.91 -6.29 3.13
CA SER A 183 -14.10 -5.61 4.15
C SER A 183 -14.41 -6.11 5.55
N ILE A 184 -13.43 -6.05 6.43
CA ILE A 184 -13.65 -6.34 7.87
C ILE A 184 -14.68 -5.39 8.47
N LYS A 185 -15.38 -5.81 9.53
CA LYS A 185 -16.47 -5.04 10.15
C LYS A 185 -16.14 -3.56 10.41
N PRO A 186 -14.98 -3.19 10.99
CA PRO A 186 -14.65 -1.77 11.23
C PRO A 186 -14.49 -0.93 9.98
N ARG A 187 -14.26 -1.56 8.81
CA ARG A 187 -14.02 -0.90 7.51
C ARG A 187 -15.16 -1.15 6.50
N ALA A 188 -16.11 -2.01 6.85
CA ALA A 188 -17.22 -2.36 5.97
C ALA A 188 -18.05 -1.13 5.59
N GLY A 189 -18.29 -0.98 4.28
CA GLY A 189 -18.99 0.18 3.73
C GLY A 189 -18.14 1.46 3.64
N ARG A 190 -16.84 1.43 3.96
CA ARG A 190 -15.94 2.58 3.98
C ARG A 190 -14.72 2.43 3.06
N GLU A 191 -14.52 1.25 2.47
CA GLU A 191 -13.40 0.96 1.58
C GLU A 191 -13.87 0.76 0.13
N LEU A 192 -13.10 1.32 -0.80
CA LEU A 192 -13.18 1.02 -2.23
C LEU A 192 -12.09 0.02 -2.57
N PHE A 193 -12.47 -1.07 -3.23
CA PHE A 193 -11.50 -1.91 -3.93
C PHE A 193 -11.17 -1.25 -5.27
N MET A 194 -9.88 -1.05 -5.52
CA MET A 194 -9.40 -0.52 -6.79
C MET A 194 -8.57 -1.54 -7.55
N MET A 195 -8.70 -1.54 -8.87
CA MET A 195 -7.77 -2.17 -9.80
C MET A 195 -7.54 -1.24 -10.98
N LEU A 196 -6.31 -0.76 -11.10
CA LEU A 196 -5.85 0.19 -12.09
C LEU A 196 -4.80 -0.50 -12.97
N LEU A 197 -4.95 -0.37 -14.29
CA LEU A 197 -4.00 -0.90 -15.27
C LEU A 197 -3.15 0.25 -15.81
N LYS A 198 -1.83 0.09 -15.81
CA LYS A 198 -0.90 1.07 -16.40
C LYS A 198 -1.21 1.26 -17.89
N LYS A 199 -1.43 2.52 -18.30
CA LYS A 199 -1.57 2.90 -19.71
C LYS A 199 -0.26 2.83 -20.47
#